data_58a7d78e05be3b0d38467ad82b2f80e8
#
_entry.id   58a7d78e05be3b0d38467ad82b2f80e8
#
_cell.length_a   1.000
_cell.length_b   1.000
_cell.length_c   1.000
_cell.angle_alpha   90.00
_cell.angle_beta   90.00
_cell.angle_gamma   90.00
#
_symmetry.space_group_name_H-M   'P 1'
#
loop_
_entity.id
_entity.type
_entity.pdbx_description
1 polymer ?
#
loop_
_entity_poly.entity_id
_entity_poly.type
_entity_poly.pdbx_seq_one_letter_code
_entity_poly.pdbx_strand_id
1 'polypeptide(L)'
;MTDETNIPNNDVSFSEAFAKYLEQDAKDRLDAKKKLQKILVFLREHNVVSFGTVYSGSGDSGCIDTASLFNRTFSAEELHEVGYEEADGDKELKIQRALVNQTSQDFLDDLADTLMDMLVPLGYEINDGGQGVIVLNVASGEVIGEHGSNYVQVDTTSLEINLDTETSDEV
;
A
#
# COMPACT_ATOMS: atom_id res chain seq x y z
N MET A 1 43.77 12.12 36.59
CA MET A 1 43.16 10.87 36.10
C MET A 1 41.88 11.26 35.43
N THR A 2 41.91 11.43 34.12
CA THR A 2 40.73 11.74 33.30
C THR A 2 40.25 10.42 32.72
N ASP A 3 39.07 10.03 33.13
CA ASP A 3 38.39 8.81 32.69
C ASP A 3 37.83 9.08 31.27
N GLU A 4 38.54 8.60 30.26
CA GLU A 4 38.05 8.61 28.88
C GLU A 4 36.99 7.54 28.75
N THR A 5 35.71 7.96 28.82
CA THR A 5 34.57 7.11 28.49
C THR A 5 34.67 6.75 26.98
N ASN A 6 35.12 5.54 26.75
CA ASN A 6 35.12 4.90 25.43
C ASN A 6 33.68 4.69 24.97
N ILE A 7 33.09 5.64 24.23
CA ILE A 7 31.81 5.48 23.55
C ILE A 7 32.08 4.59 22.35
N PRO A 8 31.48 3.40 22.23
CA PRO A 8 31.66 2.56 21.07
C PRO A 8 31.07 3.30 19.85
N ASN A 9 31.97 3.55 18.89
CA ASN A 9 31.60 4.14 17.59
C ASN A 9 30.75 3.12 16.83
N ASN A 10 29.43 3.21 16.92
CA ASN A 10 28.47 2.39 16.19
C ASN A 10 28.07 3.09 14.87
N ASP A 11 29.02 3.74 14.21
CA ASP A 11 28.82 4.27 12.86
C ASP A 11 28.88 3.15 11.82
N VAL A 12 27.81 2.34 11.79
CA VAL A 12 27.44 1.66 10.54
C VAL A 12 27.16 2.79 9.56
N SER A 13 27.97 2.92 8.53
CA SER A 13 27.80 4.03 7.58
C SER A 13 26.38 3.94 6.99
N PHE A 14 25.72 5.08 6.76
CA PHE A 14 24.41 5.13 6.12
C PHE A 14 24.35 4.25 4.85
N SER A 15 25.44 4.21 4.11
CA SER A 15 25.62 3.37 2.92
C SER A 15 25.46 1.87 3.22
N GLU A 16 26.04 1.37 4.31
CA GLU A 16 25.95 -0.05 4.68
C GLU A 16 24.55 -0.40 5.21
N ALA A 17 23.94 0.50 5.98
CA ALA A 17 22.57 0.32 6.45
C ALA A 17 21.59 0.30 5.27
N PHE A 18 21.75 1.20 4.31
CA PHE A 18 20.93 1.27 3.11
C PHE A 18 21.12 0.04 2.19
N ALA A 19 22.36 -0.43 2.04
CA ALA A 19 22.63 -1.65 1.26
C ALA A 19 21.95 -2.88 1.89
N LYS A 20 22.03 -3.05 3.20
CA LYS A 20 21.34 -4.13 3.92
C LYS A 20 19.82 -4.05 3.79
N TYR A 21 19.27 -2.83 3.82
CA TYR A 21 17.86 -2.60 3.63
C TYR A 21 17.41 -3.04 2.22
N LEU A 22 18.13 -2.65 1.16
CA LEU A 22 17.81 -3.08 -0.21
C LEU A 22 17.93 -4.61 -0.40
N GLU A 23 18.91 -5.24 0.26
CA GLU A 23 19.05 -6.71 0.22
C GLU A 23 17.87 -7.40 0.91
N GLN A 24 17.42 -6.87 2.05
CA GLN A 24 16.25 -7.40 2.76
C GLN A 24 14.98 -7.21 1.94
N ASP A 25 14.73 -6.03 1.37
CA ASP A 25 13.59 -5.75 0.49
C ASP A 25 13.53 -6.72 -0.70
N ALA A 26 14.67 -6.93 -1.36
CA ALA A 26 14.74 -7.88 -2.49
C ALA A 26 14.41 -9.32 -2.06
N LYS A 27 14.80 -9.72 -0.86
CA LYS A 27 14.49 -11.04 -0.30
C LYS A 27 13.00 -11.15 0.03
N ASP A 28 12.44 -10.13 0.67
CA ASP A 28 11.03 -10.10 1.07
C ASP A 28 10.11 -10.16 -0.17
N ARG A 29 10.44 -9.43 -1.24
CA ARG A 29 9.74 -9.52 -2.54
C ARG A 29 9.83 -10.90 -3.18
N LEU A 30 10.98 -11.58 -3.06
CA LEU A 30 11.13 -12.94 -3.56
C LEU A 30 10.26 -13.93 -2.78
N ASP A 31 10.19 -13.79 -1.46
CA ASP A 31 9.39 -14.66 -0.60
C ASP A 31 7.90 -14.38 -0.78
N ALA A 32 7.48 -13.12 -0.95
CA ALA A 32 6.12 -12.74 -1.36
C ALA A 32 5.72 -13.38 -2.69
N LYS A 33 6.61 -13.35 -3.69
CA LYS A 33 6.38 -14.03 -4.98
C LYS A 33 6.16 -15.52 -4.84
N LYS A 34 6.96 -16.20 -4.02
CA LYS A 34 6.78 -17.64 -3.76
C LYS A 34 5.47 -17.94 -3.04
N LYS A 35 5.08 -17.09 -2.09
CA LYS A 35 3.81 -17.18 -1.38
C LYS A 35 2.65 -17.03 -2.37
N LEU A 36 2.69 -16.00 -3.21
CA LEU A 36 1.67 -15.74 -4.24
C LEU A 36 1.52 -16.92 -5.22
N GLN A 37 2.63 -17.54 -5.64
CA GLN A 37 2.57 -18.73 -6.50
C GLN A 37 1.76 -19.87 -5.89
N LYS A 38 1.88 -20.11 -4.58
CA LYS A 38 1.09 -21.13 -3.87
C LYS A 38 -0.38 -20.72 -3.75
N ILE A 39 -0.64 -19.44 -3.45
CA ILE A 39 -1.99 -18.88 -3.39
C ILE A 39 -2.68 -18.99 -4.76
N LEU A 40 -1.98 -18.70 -5.86
CA LEU A 40 -2.51 -18.83 -7.22
C LEU A 40 -2.99 -20.26 -7.53
N VAL A 41 -2.27 -21.30 -7.09
CA VAL A 41 -2.71 -22.68 -7.27
C VAL A 41 -4.04 -22.90 -6.54
N PHE A 42 -4.12 -22.48 -5.28
CA PHE A 42 -5.33 -22.59 -4.48
C PHE A 42 -6.52 -21.83 -5.12
N LEU A 43 -6.32 -20.58 -5.57
CA LEU A 43 -7.36 -19.79 -6.21
C LEU A 43 -7.86 -20.44 -7.52
N ARG A 44 -6.97 -21.04 -8.32
CA ARG A 44 -7.32 -21.76 -9.55
C ARG A 44 -8.14 -23.01 -9.26
N GLU A 45 -7.78 -23.79 -8.26
CA GLU A 45 -8.54 -24.97 -7.83
C GLU A 45 -9.96 -24.63 -7.39
N HIS A 46 -10.18 -23.41 -6.88
CA HIS A 46 -11.48 -22.91 -6.47
C HIS A 46 -12.20 -22.08 -7.55
N ASN A 47 -11.67 -22.05 -8.78
CA ASN A 47 -12.24 -21.34 -9.93
C ASN A 47 -12.46 -19.85 -9.66
N VAL A 48 -11.54 -19.20 -8.95
CA VAL A 48 -11.51 -17.75 -8.79
C VAL A 48 -11.05 -17.13 -10.10
N VAL A 49 -11.73 -16.08 -10.56
CA VAL A 49 -11.40 -15.38 -11.81
C VAL A 49 -10.38 -14.27 -11.56
N SER A 50 -10.69 -13.40 -10.61
CA SER A 50 -9.77 -12.33 -10.21
C SER A 50 -9.91 -12.00 -8.73
N PHE A 51 -8.89 -11.33 -8.23
CA PHE A 51 -8.85 -10.68 -6.92
C PHE A 51 -8.50 -9.22 -7.11
N GLY A 52 -9.09 -8.35 -6.31
CA GLY A 52 -8.79 -6.93 -6.33
C GLY A 52 -8.66 -6.37 -4.92
N THR A 53 -7.74 -5.44 -4.75
CA THR A 53 -7.55 -4.69 -3.50
C THR A 53 -7.39 -3.21 -3.77
N VAL A 54 -7.96 -2.40 -2.89
CA VAL A 54 -7.78 -0.95 -2.82
C VAL A 54 -7.10 -0.64 -1.50
N TYR A 55 -6.13 0.23 -1.52
CA TYR A 55 -5.38 0.63 -0.34
C TYR A 55 -5.18 2.14 -0.29
N SER A 56 -5.04 2.68 0.90
CA SER A 56 -4.70 4.07 1.14
C SER A 56 -3.76 4.22 2.33
N GLY A 57 -3.04 5.34 2.38
CA GLY A 57 -2.15 5.66 3.49
C GLY A 57 -1.90 7.15 3.61
N SER A 58 -1.74 7.62 4.84
CA SER A 58 -1.35 8.99 5.17
C SER A 58 -0.94 9.08 6.64
N GLY A 59 -0.12 10.08 6.98
CA GLY A 59 0.23 10.36 8.38
C GLY A 59 0.92 9.19 9.09
N ASP A 60 1.80 8.47 8.39
CA ASP A 60 2.56 7.32 8.86
C ASP A 60 1.69 6.06 9.16
N SER A 61 0.51 5.97 8.54
CA SER A 61 -0.40 4.83 8.66
C SER A 61 -0.99 4.46 7.31
N GLY A 62 -0.96 3.18 6.97
CA GLY A 62 -1.59 2.64 5.78
C GLY A 62 -2.63 1.57 6.12
N CYS A 63 -3.61 1.39 5.23
CA CYS A 63 -4.62 0.35 5.37
C CYS A 63 -5.05 -0.22 4.02
N ILE A 64 -5.59 -1.44 4.09
CA ILE A 64 -6.36 -2.05 3.02
C ILE A 64 -7.80 -1.59 3.18
N ASP A 65 -8.31 -0.85 2.21
CA ASP A 65 -9.70 -0.37 2.21
C ASP A 65 -10.65 -1.44 1.71
N THR A 66 -10.17 -2.26 0.75
CA THR A 66 -10.93 -3.32 0.10
C THR A 66 -10.02 -4.48 -0.26
N ALA A 67 -10.47 -5.71 -0.02
CA ALA A 67 -9.87 -6.93 -0.53
C ALA A 67 -10.98 -7.93 -0.87
N SER A 68 -11.21 -8.22 -2.15
CA SER A 68 -12.37 -9.02 -2.60
C SER A 68 -12.07 -9.89 -3.82
N LEU A 69 -12.88 -10.93 -3.98
CA LEU A 69 -12.89 -11.81 -5.14
C LEU A 69 -13.98 -11.37 -6.12
N PHE A 70 -13.71 -11.60 -7.41
CA PHE A 70 -14.63 -11.23 -8.47
C PHE A 70 -14.80 -12.37 -9.47
N ASN A 71 -15.93 -12.36 -10.19
CA ASN A 71 -16.27 -13.35 -11.20
C ASN A 71 -15.92 -12.92 -12.64
N ARG A 72 -15.29 -11.76 -12.79
CA ARG A 72 -14.72 -11.26 -14.05
C ARG A 72 -13.34 -10.65 -13.81
N THR A 73 -12.61 -10.39 -14.87
CA THR A 73 -11.37 -9.62 -14.82
C THR A 73 -11.66 -8.13 -14.86
N PHE A 74 -10.78 -7.35 -14.25
CA PHE A 74 -10.82 -5.88 -14.22
C PHE A 74 -9.48 -5.31 -14.69
N SER A 75 -9.52 -4.09 -15.26
CA SER A 75 -8.35 -3.20 -15.22
C SER A 75 -8.26 -2.52 -13.86
N ALA A 76 -7.11 -1.91 -13.55
CA ALA A 76 -6.97 -1.15 -12.31
C ALA A 76 -7.97 0.02 -12.24
N GLU A 77 -8.16 0.73 -13.36
CA GLU A 77 -9.12 1.83 -13.48
C GLU A 77 -10.56 1.37 -13.19
N GLU A 78 -10.99 0.26 -13.79
CA GLU A 78 -12.33 -0.30 -13.53
C GLU A 78 -12.54 -0.67 -12.06
N LEU A 79 -11.54 -1.27 -11.40
CA LEU A 79 -11.64 -1.63 -9.99
C LEU A 79 -11.80 -0.38 -9.09
N HIS A 80 -11.12 0.70 -9.42
CA HIS A 80 -11.23 1.96 -8.68
C HIS A 80 -12.65 2.54 -8.75
N GLU A 81 -13.34 2.38 -9.89
CA GLU A 81 -14.72 2.85 -10.08
C GLU A 81 -15.77 1.94 -9.41
N VAL A 82 -15.57 0.63 -9.49
CA VAL A 82 -16.57 -0.37 -9.09
C VAL A 82 -16.52 -0.71 -7.60
N GLY A 83 -15.32 -0.72 -7.03
CA GLY A 83 -15.11 -1.04 -5.61
C GLY A 83 -15.70 -2.39 -5.20
N TYR A 84 -16.52 -2.43 -4.13
CA TYR A 84 -17.14 -3.65 -3.59
C TYR A 84 -18.41 -4.11 -4.31
N GLU A 85 -19.03 -3.28 -5.13
CA GLU A 85 -20.38 -3.53 -5.64
C GLU A 85 -20.48 -4.81 -6.48
N GLU A 86 -19.37 -5.24 -7.12
CA GLU A 86 -19.31 -6.43 -7.94
C GLU A 86 -18.59 -7.63 -7.28
N ALA A 87 -18.27 -7.57 -5.98
CA ALA A 87 -17.60 -8.66 -5.27
C ALA A 87 -18.44 -9.96 -5.29
N ASP A 88 -17.79 -11.11 -5.52
CA ASP A 88 -18.42 -12.43 -5.52
C ASP A 88 -18.45 -13.06 -4.12
N GLY A 89 -19.41 -12.63 -3.30
CA GLY A 89 -19.59 -13.15 -1.94
C GLY A 89 -19.83 -14.67 -1.87
N ASP A 90 -20.46 -15.25 -2.89
CA ASP A 90 -20.64 -16.71 -2.99
C ASP A 90 -19.30 -17.43 -3.16
N LYS A 91 -18.37 -16.84 -3.89
CA LYS A 91 -17.02 -17.37 -4.07
C LYS A 91 -16.22 -17.26 -2.77
N GLU A 92 -16.30 -16.13 -2.09
CA GLU A 92 -15.67 -15.93 -0.79
C GLU A 92 -16.14 -16.95 0.24
N LEU A 93 -17.46 -17.24 0.27
CA LEU A 93 -18.02 -18.26 1.16
C LEU A 93 -17.53 -19.69 0.81
N LYS A 94 -17.33 -19.99 -0.47
CA LYS A 94 -16.75 -21.30 -0.88
C LYS A 94 -15.31 -21.42 -0.45
N ILE A 95 -14.51 -20.36 -0.61
CA ILE A 95 -13.13 -20.32 -0.15
C ILE A 95 -13.06 -20.44 1.36
N GLN A 96 -13.92 -19.74 2.11
CA GLN A 96 -14.00 -19.86 3.57
C GLN A 96 -14.12 -21.32 4.03
N ARG A 97 -14.91 -22.13 3.33
CA ARG A 97 -15.08 -23.55 3.67
C ARG A 97 -13.87 -24.42 3.36
N ALA A 98 -12.99 -23.95 2.47
CA ALA A 98 -11.75 -24.62 2.12
C ALA A 98 -10.56 -24.23 2.98
N LEU A 99 -10.65 -23.07 3.67
CA LEU A 99 -9.61 -22.58 4.55
C LEU A 99 -9.60 -23.35 5.87
N VAL A 100 -8.42 -23.59 6.39
CA VAL A 100 -8.20 -24.26 7.67
C VAL A 100 -7.57 -23.26 8.64
N ASN A 101 -8.26 -23.00 9.76
CA ASN A 101 -7.79 -22.10 10.83
C ASN A 101 -7.65 -20.61 10.43
N GLN A 102 -8.37 -20.19 9.39
CA GLN A 102 -8.32 -18.81 8.92
C GLN A 102 -9.72 -18.40 8.41
N THR A 103 -10.11 -17.13 8.58
CA THR A 103 -11.32 -16.60 7.96
C THR A 103 -11.08 -16.25 6.50
N SER A 104 -12.14 -16.07 5.72
CA SER A 104 -12.01 -15.57 4.34
C SER A 104 -11.40 -14.17 4.31
N GLN A 105 -11.81 -13.31 5.24
CA GLN A 105 -11.26 -11.96 5.34
C GLN A 105 -9.77 -11.97 5.64
N ASP A 106 -9.32 -12.71 6.65
CA ASP A 106 -7.89 -12.83 6.97
C ASP A 106 -7.07 -13.34 5.77
N PHE A 107 -7.65 -14.25 4.97
CA PHE A 107 -7.01 -14.76 3.76
C PHE A 107 -6.93 -13.69 2.67
N LEU A 108 -7.98 -12.90 2.47
CA LEU A 108 -8.01 -11.83 1.46
C LEU A 108 -7.07 -10.69 1.84
N ASP A 109 -7.03 -10.33 3.12
CA ASP A 109 -6.11 -9.31 3.63
C ASP A 109 -4.64 -9.77 3.49
N ASP A 110 -4.33 -11.02 3.84
CA ASP A 110 -2.99 -11.61 3.66
C ASP A 110 -2.57 -11.70 2.18
N LEU A 111 -3.52 -11.90 1.28
CA LEU A 111 -3.27 -11.84 -0.16
C LEU A 111 -3.02 -10.40 -0.62
N ALA A 112 -3.80 -9.43 -0.14
CA ALA A 112 -3.61 -8.02 -0.42
C ALA A 112 -2.24 -7.54 0.05
N ASP A 113 -1.87 -7.81 1.31
CA ASP A 113 -0.56 -7.50 1.86
C ASP A 113 0.57 -8.10 1.02
N THR A 114 0.44 -9.37 0.63
CA THR A 114 1.43 -10.05 -0.22
C THR A 114 1.62 -9.35 -1.58
N LEU A 115 0.54 -8.85 -2.17
CA LEU A 115 0.60 -8.10 -3.44
C LEU A 115 1.16 -6.70 -3.23
N MET A 116 0.81 -6.04 -2.13
CA MET A 116 1.36 -4.73 -1.77
C MET A 116 2.87 -4.80 -1.54
N ASP A 117 3.37 -5.79 -0.82
CA ASP A 117 4.81 -6.03 -0.61
C ASP A 117 5.59 -6.15 -1.93
N MET A 118 4.94 -6.62 -2.98
CA MET A 118 5.57 -6.78 -4.30
C MET A 118 5.54 -5.52 -5.15
N LEU A 119 4.50 -4.70 -5.06
CA LEU A 119 4.19 -3.66 -6.04
C LEU A 119 4.20 -2.25 -5.48
N VAL A 120 3.77 -2.07 -4.23
CA VAL A 120 3.58 -0.73 -3.67
C VAL A 120 4.93 -0.13 -3.30
N PRO A 121 5.19 1.14 -3.63
CA PRO A 121 6.40 1.82 -3.17
C PRO A 121 6.46 1.88 -1.65
N LEU A 122 7.66 1.65 -1.11
CA LEU A 122 7.90 1.79 0.32
C LEU A 122 7.65 3.22 0.78
N GLY A 123 7.03 3.35 1.94
CA GLY A 123 6.71 4.65 2.51
C GLY A 123 5.52 5.35 1.86
N TYR A 124 4.67 4.60 1.15
CA TYR A 124 3.45 5.15 0.55
C TYR A 124 2.50 5.79 1.59
N GLU A 125 2.64 5.42 2.86
CA GLU A 125 1.88 5.91 3.99
C GLU A 125 2.47 7.17 4.64
N ILE A 126 3.69 7.59 4.25
CA ILE A 126 4.42 8.69 4.90
C ILE A 126 3.93 10.05 4.41
N ASN A 127 3.80 11.01 5.32
CA ASN A 127 3.36 12.40 5.09
C ASN A 127 1.94 12.48 4.49
N ASP A 128 1.84 13.03 3.26
CA ASP A 128 0.56 13.15 2.55
C ASP A 128 0.07 11.80 2.02
N GLY A 129 0.96 10.83 2.04
CA GLY A 129 0.67 9.44 1.73
C GLY A 129 0.46 9.13 0.26
N GLY A 130 -0.22 8.02 0.03
CA GLY A 130 -0.57 7.54 -1.29
C GLY A 130 -1.77 6.60 -1.24
N GLN A 131 -2.29 6.29 -2.40
CA GLN A 131 -3.41 5.36 -2.56
C GLN A 131 -3.28 4.59 -3.85
N GLY A 132 -3.95 3.47 -3.94
CA GLY A 132 -3.90 2.71 -5.17
C GLY A 132 -4.81 1.51 -5.21
N VAL A 133 -4.75 0.82 -6.33
CA VAL A 133 -5.48 -0.41 -6.59
C VAL A 133 -4.55 -1.46 -7.16
N ILE A 134 -4.80 -2.73 -6.82
CA ILE A 134 -4.08 -3.88 -7.39
C ILE A 134 -5.11 -4.91 -7.83
N VAL A 135 -4.97 -5.41 -9.05
CA VAL A 135 -5.79 -6.48 -9.63
C VAL A 135 -4.90 -7.68 -9.95
N LEU A 136 -5.28 -8.85 -9.46
CA LEU A 136 -4.71 -10.13 -9.82
C LEU A 136 -5.65 -10.89 -10.75
N ASN A 137 -5.24 -11.16 -11.98
CA ASN A 137 -5.89 -12.10 -12.88
C ASN A 137 -5.41 -13.52 -12.55
N VAL A 138 -6.27 -14.33 -11.97
CA VAL A 138 -5.90 -15.66 -11.45
C VAL A 138 -5.54 -16.64 -12.58
N ALA A 139 -6.19 -16.54 -13.73
CA ALA A 139 -5.93 -17.45 -14.85
C ALA A 139 -4.53 -17.24 -15.46
N SER A 140 -4.17 -15.99 -15.76
CA SER A 140 -2.86 -15.63 -16.31
C SER A 140 -1.77 -15.55 -15.24
N GLY A 141 -2.12 -15.25 -13.99
CA GLY A 141 -1.18 -14.90 -12.93
C GLY A 141 -0.62 -13.49 -13.09
N GLU A 142 -1.23 -12.68 -13.94
CA GLU A 142 -0.85 -11.29 -14.15
C GLU A 142 -1.36 -10.42 -13.01
N VAL A 143 -0.49 -9.54 -12.52
CA VAL A 143 -0.82 -8.55 -11.50
C VAL A 143 -0.62 -7.17 -12.09
N ILE A 144 -1.64 -6.34 -12.00
CA ILE A 144 -1.63 -4.96 -12.47
C ILE A 144 -1.95 -4.07 -11.27
N GLY A 145 -1.18 -3.00 -11.08
CA GLY A 145 -1.44 -2.01 -10.02
C GLY A 145 -1.30 -0.59 -10.54
N GLU A 146 -2.09 0.30 -9.96
CA GLU A 146 -1.95 1.74 -10.09
C GLU A 146 -1.72 2.35 -8.71
N HIS A 147 -0.77 3.28 -8.63
CA HIS A 147 -0.43 3.98 -7.41
C HIS A 147 -0.39 5.49 -7.67
N GLY A 148 -1.10 6.24 -6.84
CA GLY A 148 -1.07 7.69 -6.79
C GLY A 148 -0.43 8.17 -5.51
N SER A 149 0.61 9.01 -5.61
CA SER A 149 1.18 9.72 -4.46
C SER A 149 0.43 11.02 -4.23
N ASN A 150 0.04 11.28 -3.00
CA ASN A 150 -0.59 12.53 -2.61
C ASN A 150 0.47 13.61 -2.37
N TYR A 151 0.12 14.86 -2.64
CA TYR A 151 0.94 16.02 -2.31
C TYR A 151 0.07 17.23 -2.01
N VAL A 152 0.53 18.07 -1.08
CA VAL A 152 -0.13 19.34 -0.75
C VAL A 152 0.42 20.42 -1.65
N GLN A 153 -0.46 21.12 -2.38
CA GLN A 153 -0.12 22.36 -3.06
C GLN A 153 -0.45 23.53 -2.13
N VAL A 154 0.55 24.38 -1.88
CA VAL A 154 0.37 25.59 -1.06
C VAL A 154 0.29 26.81 -1.97
N ASP A 155 -0.85 27.50 -1.95
CA ASP A 155 -1.00 28.79 -2.57
C ASP A 155 -0.56 29.88 -1.57
N THR A 156 0.48 30.61 -1.93
CA THR A 156 1.03 31.67 -1.07
C THR A 156 0.49 33.02 -1.49
N THR A 157 -0.14 33.72 -0.54
CA THR A 157 -0.58 35.12 -0.71
C THR A 157 0.28 36.01 0.16
N SER A 158 0.90 37.03 -0.43
CA SER A 158 1.61 38.05 0.34
C SER A 158 0.61 39.01 0.95
N LEU A 159 0.76 39.21 2.27
CA LEU A 159 -0.03 40.18 3.04
C LEU A 159 0.89 41.30 3.47
N GLU A 160 0.52 42.55 3.14
CA GLU A 160 1.26 43.73 3.53
C GLU A 160 0.35 44.69 4.31
N ILE A 161 0.87 45.27 5.37
CA ILE A 161 0.24 46.34 6.12
C ILE A 161 1.24 47.47 6.27
N ASN A 162 0.82 48.68 5.93
CA ASN A 162 1.60 49.88 6.19
C ASN A 162 1.04 50.61 7.41
N LEU A 163 1.80 50.63 8.48
CA LEU A 163 1.42 51.26 9.76
C LEU A 163 1.67 52.78 9.80
N ASP A 164 2.39 53.35 8.81
CA ASP A 164 2.74 54.74 8.72
C ASP A 164 1.72 55.60 7.93
N THR A 165 0.68 54.98 7.39
CA THR A 165 -0.42 55.74 6.79
C THR A 165 -1.29 56.33 7.91
N GLU A 166 -1.11 57.63 8.19
CA GLU A 166 -2.05 58.39 9.03
C GLU A 166 -3.46 58.24 8.43
N THR A 167 -4.38 57.72 9.22
CA THR A 167 -5.80 57.80 8.90
C THR A 167 -6.16 59.29 8.93
N SER A 168 -6.29 59.87 7.74
CA SER A 168 -6.93 61.21 7.64
C SER A 168 -8.39 61.00 8.02
N ASP A 169 -8.72 61.30 9.24
CA ASP A 169 -10.11 61.51 9.68
C ASP A 169 -10.66 62.71 8.88
N GLU A 170 -11.30 62.43 7.76
CA GLU A 170 -12.18 63.44 7.15
C GLU A 170 -13.52 63.42 7.90
N VAL A 171 -13.76 64.51 8.53
CA VAL A 171 -14.99 64.92 9.23
C VAL A 171 -16.15 65.11 8.23
#